data_8ca2ef889bb6fd6952861dded8b3a173
#
_entry.id   8ca2ef889bb6fd6952861dded8b3a173
#
_cell.length_a   1.000
_cell.length_b   1.000
_cell.length_c   1.000
_cell.angle_alpha   90.00
_cell.angle_beta   90.00
_cell.angle_gamma   90.00
#
_symmetry.space_group_name_H-M   'P 1'
#
loop_
_entity.id
_entity.type
_entity.pdbx_description
1 polymer ?
#
loop_
_entity_poly.entity_id
_entity_poly.type
_entity_poly.pdbx_seq_one_letter_code
_entity_poly.pdbx_strand_id
1 'polypeptide(L)'
;MTLAPGIVVSELEMASICQRYAVKELSVFGSASRGELLPHSDIDLLVDFLPEARVGLLELAAMTRELSRLVGRRVDIAVKPALKPLVRDEVLADAHVVYAA
;
A
#
# COMPACT_ATOMS: atom_id res chain seq x y z
N MET A 1 -11.84 -7.76 -3.68
CA MET A 1 -10.87 -8.37 -2.75
C MET A 1 -10.91 -7.68 -1.41
N THR A 2 -10.63 -8.39 -0.36
CA THR A 2 -10.59 -7.83 0.99
C THR A 2 -9.20 -7.31 1.29
N LEU A 3 -9.07 -6.00 1.48
CA LEU A 3 -7.79 -5.36 1.80
C LEU A 3 -7.49 -5.48 3.30
N ALA A 4 -8.53 -5.34 4.11
CA ALA A 4 -8.48 -5.46 5.57
C ALA A 4 -9.90 -5.80 6.03
N PRO A 5 -10.10 -6.22 7.30
CA PRO A 5 -11.46 -6.48 7.78
C PRO A 5 -12.38 -5.28 7.56
N GLY A 6 -13.50 -5.52 6.86
CA GLY A 6 -14.46 -4.47 6.54
C GLY A 6 -14.10 -3.56 5.38
N ILE A 7 -12.96 -3.77 4.74
CA ILE A 7 -12.51 -2.95 3.60
C ILE A 7 -12.37 -3.83 2.37
N VAL A 8 -13.31 -3.66 1.44
CA VAL A 8 -13.33 -4.41 0.18
C VAL A 8 -13.11 -3.44 -0.98
N VAL A 9 -12.19 -3.77 -1.88
CA VAL A 9 -11.87 -2.95 -3.04
C VAL A 9 -11.93 -3.78 -4.32
N SER A 10 -12.09 -3.10 -5.45
CA SER A 10 -12.03 -3.73 -6.76
C SER A 10 -10.61 -4.19 -7.05
N GLU A 11 -10.43 -5.48 -7.29
CA GLU A 11 -9.14 -6.05 -7.66
C GLU A 11 -8.64 -5.48 -9.00
N LEU A 12 -9.54 -5.27 -9.96
CA LEU A 12 -9.19 -4.69 -11.25
C LEU A 12 -8.71 -3.24 -11.11
N GLU A 13 -9.38 -2.44 -10.29
CA GLU A 13 -8.97 -1.06 -10.06
C GLU A 13 -7.65 -0.98 -9.32
N MET A 14 -7.44 -1.84 -8.33
CA MET A 14 -6.16 -1.96 -7.63
C MET A 14 -5.03 -2.28 -8.61
N ALA A 15 -5.22 -3.28 -9.44
CA ALA A 15 -4.24 -3.68 -10.44
C ALA A 15 -3.96 -2.55 -11.44
N SER A 16 -5.00 -1.85 -11.88
CA SER A 16 -4.86 -0.73 -12.81
C SER A 16 -3.98 0.39 -12.24
N ILE A 17 -4.22 0.76 -10.99
CA ILE A 17 -3.40 1.78 -10.32
C ILE A 17 -1.95 1.31 -10.21
N CYS A 18 -1.74 0.09 -9.74
CA CYS A 18 -0.41 -0.45 -9.56
C CYS A 18 0.36 -0.53 -10.88
N GLN A 19 -0.30 -0.92 -11.97
CA GLN A 19 0.34 -1.01 -13.28
C GLN A 19 0.75 0.37 -13.80
N ARG A 20 -0.11 1.38 -13.61
CA ARG A 20 0.22 2.75 -14.06
C ARG A 20 1.44 3.34 -13.36
N TYR A 21 1.67 2.96 -12.13
CA TYR A 21 2.80 3.47 -11.35
C TYR A 21 3.98 2.50 -11.28
N ALA A 22 3.96 1.46 -12.11
CA ALA A 22 5.04 0.47 -12.18
C ALA A 22 5.35 -0.16 -10.81
N VAL A 23 4.31 -0.51 -10.08
CA VAL A 23 4.44 -1.21 -8.80
C VAL A 23 4.80 -2.66 -9.05
N LYS A 24 5.84 -3.14 -8.37
CA LYS A 24 6.21 -4.55 -8.37
C LYS A 24 5.37 -5.32 -7.35
N GLU A 25 5.23 -4.77 -6.15
CA GLU A 25 4.50 -5.40 -5.06
C GLU A 25 3.90 -4.35 -4.16
N LEU A 26 2.66 -4.55 -3.76
CA LEU A 26 1.98 -3.71 -2.78
C LEU A 26 1.48 -4.59 -1.65
N SER A 27 1.74 -4.19 -0.41
CA SER A 27 1.35 -4.93 0.78
C SER A 27 0.62 -4.03 1.76
N VAL A 28 -0.24 -4.63 2.57
CA VAL A 28 -0.86 -3.98 3.74
C VAL A 28 -0.04 -4.36 4.96
N PHE A 29 0.25 -3.39 5.82
CA PHE A 29 0.93 -3.65 7.08
C PHE A 29 0.31 -2.81 8.19
N GLY A 30 0.88 -2.87 9.39
CA GLY A 30 0.41 -2.10 10.53
C GLY A 30 -0.91 -2.62 11.10
N SER A 31 -1.71 -1.72 11.66
CA SER A 31 -2.94 -2.10 12.36
C SER A 31 -3.96 -2.82 11.48
N ALA A 32 -4.06 -2.42 10.20
CA ALA A 32 -4.96 -3.09 9.25
C ALA A 32 -4.61 -4.56 9.07
N SER A 33 -3.32 -4.86 8.97
CA SER A 33 -2.81 -6.22 8.79
C SER A 33 -3.02 -7.09 10.05
N ARG A 34 -3.01 -6.47 11.22
CA ARG A 34 -3.19 -7.17 12.49
C ARG A 34 -4.65 -7.28 12.96
N GLY A 35 -5.59 -6.75 12.20
CA GLY A 35 -7.00 -6.72 12.58
C GLY A 35 -7.30 -5.74 13.72
N GLU A 36 -6.46 -4.74 13.91
CA GLU A 36 -6.57 -3.74 14.97
C GLU A 36 -7.07 -2.39 14.45
N LEU A 37 -7.66 -2.38 13.26
CA LEU A 37 -8.08 -1.16 12.59
C LEU A 37 -9.24 -0.50 13.31
N LEU A 38 -9.08 0.75 13.68
CA LEU A 38 -10.12 1.59 14.25
C LEU A 38 -10.83 2.39 13.16
N PRO A 39 -12.03 2.94 13.41
CA PRO A 39 -12.80 3.69 12.39
C PRO A 39 -12.04 4.84 11.73
N HIS A 40 -11.11 5.46 12.44
CA HIS A 40 -10.33 6.59 11.92
C HIS A 40 -8.88 6.25 11.64
N SER A 41 -8.51 4.98 11.71
CA SER A 41 -7.13 4.55 11.41
C SER A 41 -6.83 4.71 9.93
N ASP A 42 -5.60 5.13 9.62
CA ASP A 42 -5.08 5.12 8.26
C ASP A 42 -4.78 3.68 7.84
N ILE A 43 -4.83 3.44 6.53
CA ILE A 43 -4.40 2.16 5.97
C ILE A 43 -2.93 2.29 5.60
N ASP A 44 -2.08 1.49 6.22
CA ASP A 44 -0.64 1.49 5.95
C ASP A 44 -0.33 0.53 4.81
N LEU A 45 0.24 1.07 3.74
CA LEU A 45 0.64 0.29 2.56
C LEU A 45 2.15 0.38 2.37
N LEU A 46 2.74 -0.75 2.00
CA LEU A 46 4.14 -0.88 1.67
C LEU A 46 4.26 -1.12 0.18
N VAL A 47 4.97 -0.24 -0.52
CA VAL A 47 5.17 -0.34 -1.97
C VAL A 47 6.62 -0.67 -2.30
N ASP A 48 6.80 -1.58 -3.26
CA ASP A 48 8.06 -1.84 -3.91
C ASP A 48 7.83 -1.63 -5.41
N PHE A 49 8.65 -0.77 -6.04
CA PHE A 49 8.49 -0.44 -7.45
C PHE A 49 9.36 -1.35 -8.31
N LEU A 50 8.95 -1.54 -9.57
CA LEU A 50 9.77 -2.22 -10.57
C LEU A 50 11.07 -1.42 -10.78
N PRO A 51 12.18 -2.08 -11.15
CA PRO A 51 13.47 -1.40 -11.32
C PRO A 51 13.44 -0.24 -12.31
N GLU A 52 12.61 -0.35 -13.35
CA GLU A 52 12.47 0.68 -14.38
C GLU A 52 11.49 1.81 -14.00
N ALA A 53 10.85 1.72 -12.84
CA ALA A 53 9.89 2.73 -12.42
C ALA A 53 10.52 4.10 -12.23
N ARG A 54 9.81 5.13 -12.68
CA ARG A 54 10.24 6.53 -12.53
C ARG A 54 9.21 7.27 -11.70
N VAL A 55 9.18 6.95 -10.40
CA VAL A 55 8.22 7.51 -9.46
C VAL A 55 8.91 8.49 -8.53
N GLY A 56 8.64 9.77 -8.74
CA GLY A 56 9.08 10.84 -7.85
C GLY A 56 8.00 11.20 -6.85
N LEU A 57 8.21 12.32 -6.13
CA LEU A 57 7.27 12.75 -5.09
C LEU A 57 5.88 13.08 -5.63
N LEU A 58 5.79 13.68 -6.82
CA LEU A 58 4.49 14.03 -7.40
C LEU A 58 3.70 12.79 -7.79
N GLU A 59 4.35 11.81 -8.39
CA GLU A 59 3.73 10.55 -8.76
C GLU A 59 3.32 9.75 -7.53
N LEU A 60 4.16 9.73 -6.50
CA LEU A 60 3.83 9.05 -5.25
C LEU A 60 2.63 9.70 -4.57
N ALA A 61 2.55 11.04 -4.56
CA ALA A 61 1.41 11.75 -4.02
C ALA A 61 0.13 11.45 -4.81
N ALA A 62 0.23 11.39 -6.14
CA ALA A 62 -0.91 11.06 -7.00
C ALA A 62 -1.40 9.63 -6.76
N MET A 63 -0.47 8.67 -6.65
CA MET A 63 -0.80 7.28 -6.34
C MET A 63 -1.48 7.17 -4.98
N THR A 64 -0.98 7.88 -3.98
CA THR A 64 -1.56 7.91 -2.64
C THR A 64 -3.02 8.40 -2.69
N ARG A 65 -3.28 9.47 -3.45
CA ARG A 65 -4.65 9.99 -3.61
C ARG A 65 -5.57 8.99 -4.30
N GLU A 66 -5.09 8.31 -5.34
CA GLU A 66 -5.87 7.32 -6.06
C GLU A 66 -6.19 6.11 -5.19
N LEU A 67 -5.20 5.63 -4.44
CA LEU A 67 -5.40 4.51 -3.52
C LEU A 67 -6.34 4.89 -2.37
N SER A 68 -6.21 6.09 -1.83
CA SER A 68 -7.11 6.58 -0.78
C SER A 68 -8.55 6.63 -1.27
N ARG A 69 -8.76 7.07 -2.50
CA ARG A 69 -10.09 7.11 -3.12
C ARG A 69 -10.65 5.70 -3.33
N LEU A 70 -9.84 4.78 -3.80
CA LEU A 70 -10.24 3.39 -4.01
C LEU A 70 -10.62 2.71 -2.69
N VAL A 71 -9.80 2.91 -1.66
CA VAL A 71 -10.00 2.30 -0.33
C VAL A 71 -11.15 2.97 0.44
N GLY A 72 -11.44 4.23 0.12
CA GLY A 72 -12.44 5.02 0.85
C GLY A 72 -11.95 5.49 2.21
N ARG A 73 -10.63 5.57 2.40
CA ARG A 73 -9.99 5.87 3.66
C ARG A 73 -8.62 6.46 3.40
N ARG A 74 -8.09 7.21 4.35
CA ARG A 74 -6.75 7.75 4.25
C ARG A 74 -5.72 6.62 4.18
N VAL A 75 -4.81 6.73 3.22
CA VAL A 75 -3.74 5.77 2.99
C VAL A 75 -2.40 6.42 3.28
N ASP A 76 -1.54 5.71 3.99
CA ASP A 76 -0.16 6.10 4.26
C ASP A 76 0.76 5.09 3.56
N ILE A 77 1.61 5.56 2.67
CA ILE A 77 2.46 4.69 1.86
C ILE A 77 3.91 4.80 2.30
N ALA A 78 4.49 3.65 2.66
CA ALA A 78 5.93 3.50 2.90
C ALA A 78 6.56 2.85 1.68
N VAL A 79 7.73 3.33 1.27
CA VAL A 79 8.49 2.76 0.15
C VAL A 79 9.50 1.78 0.71
N LYS A 80 9.44 0.53 0.27
CA LYS A 80 10.19 -0.58 0.86
C LYS A 80 11.70 -0.33 0.99
N PRO A 81 12.43 0.12 -0.06
CA PRO A 81 13.85 0.38 0.08
C PRO A 81 14.20 1.54 1.03
N ALA A 82 13.24 2.41 1.32
CA ALA A 82 13.44 3.57 2.19
C ALA A 82 13.11 3.28 3.65
N LEU A 83 12.67 2.07 3.98
CA LEU A 83 12.38 1.70 5.37
C LEU A 83 13.64 1.79 6.23
N LYS A 84 13.51 2.46 7.36
CA LYS A 84 14.62 2.56 8.33
C LYS A 84 14.87 1.20 8.97
N PRO A 85 16.15 0.83 9.24
CA PRO A 85 16.47 -0.47 9.81
C PRO A 85 15.73 -0.81 11.10
N LEU A 86 15.47 0.20 11.95
CA LEU A 86 14.79 -0.02 13.24
C LEU A 86 13.36 -0.52 13.11
N VAL A 87 12.69 -0.20 12.01
CA VAL A 87 11.27 -0.59 11.80
C VAL A 87 11.10 -1.63 10.70
N ARG A 88 12.15 -1.88 9.94
CA ARG A 88 12.08 -2.74 8.76
C ARG A 88 11.57 -4.14 9.06
N ASP A 89 12.14 -4.80 10.05
CA ASP A 89 11.76 -6.18 10.37
C ASP A 89 10.31 -6.26 10.86
N GLU A 90 9.88 -5.29 11.65
CA GLU A 90 8.52 -5.20 12.16
C GLU A 90 7.52 -5.01 11.02
N VAL A 91 7.80 -4.07 10.11
CA VAL A 91 6.93 -3.81 8.96
C VAL A 91 6.85 -5.05 8.06
N LEU A 92 7.98 -5.67 7.76
CA LEU A 92 8.01 -6.85 6.90
C LEU A 92 7.31 -8.05 7.53
N ALA A 93 7.37 -8.19 8.86
CA ALA A 93 6.67 -9.25 9.57
C ALA A 93 5.15 -9.09 9.48
N ASP A 94 4.65 -7.87 9.49
CA ASP A 94 3.22 -7.56 9.40
C ASP A 94 2.68 -7.59 7.96
N ALA A 95 3.54 -7.43 6.96
CA ALA A 95 3.12 -7.19 5.58
C ALA A 95 2.39 -8.37 4.94
N HIS A 96 1.23 -8.09 4.34
CA HIS A 96 0.47 -9.05 3.53
C HIS A 96 0.33 -8.50 2.13
N VAL A 97 0.80 -9.25 1.13
CA VAL A 97 0.77 -8.84 -0.27
C VAL A 97 -0.66 -8.78 -0.78
N VAL A 98 -1.04 -7.65 -1.37
CA VAL A 98 -2.35 -7.46 -2.01
C VAL A 98 -2.24 -7.27 -3.52
N TYR A 99 -1.05 -7.01 -4.02
CA TYR A 99 -0.79 -6.95 -5.46
C TYR A 99 0.68 -7.35 -5.72
N ALA A 100 0.89 -8.14 -6.75
CA ALA A 100 2.21 -8.48 -7.27
C ALA A 100 2.18 -8.50 -8.79
N ALA A 101 3.18 -7.83 -9.40
CA ALA A 101 3.31 -7.80 -10.86
C ALA A 101 3.74 -9.16 -11.42
#